data_3d9b59100f22337949e50eb36b621375
#
_entry.id   3d9b59100f22337949e50eb36b621375
#
_cell.length_a   1.000
_cell.length_b   1.000
_cell.length_c   1.000
_cell.angle_alpha   90.00
_cell.angle_beta   90.00
_cell.angle_gamma   90.00
#
_symmetry.space_group_name_H-M   'P 1'
#
loop_
_entity.id
_entity.type
_entity.pdbx_description
1 polymer ?
#
loop_
_entity_poly.entity_id
_entity_poly.type
_entity_poly.pdbx_seq_one_letter_code
_entity_poly.pdbx_strand_id
1 'polypeptide(L)'
;MEVVMDNDVAEKDDFFKIDPECHLIGDMGPVNHFPGVQMWWKAINSISRPLTSGNMAAVLQGTESWELQKSASPDNIIRAMDKYGVDVACLLPESMMDSTGYSSRWATNGEMAEVVDANPDRLIYEPNLSPIKFRGVKNAIWELEYWVKERGARIFKFYPPEDTYINDTDLWPFYEKAEELEIVLSIHTGFCWVPPGKSKYALPILLDDVARDFPDLKILAFHMGYPYCDDLNMVAMGHPNVFLSLSLLVPWAITAPLKFARIIGEALMFVGPERIVWGTDYAGFGMQIGSAVRGLREFQIPEELREGYGYPEITVKDRRKIFGQNLARLLGMDTKRRLDM
;
A
#
# COMPACT_ATOMS: atom_id res chain seq x y z
N MET A 1 -21.01 -30.62 7.91
CA MET A 1 -20.61 -29.80 6.78
C MET A 1 -19.11 -30.04 6.62
N GLU A 2 -18.79 -31.00 5.73
CA GLU A 2 -17.39 -31.39 5.47
C GLU A 2 -16.66 -30.20 4.87
N VAL A 3 -15.55 -29.83 5.52
CA VAL A 3 -14.61 -28.86 4.96
C VAL A 3 -13.86 -29.62 3.87
N VAL A 4 -14.24 -29.39 2.63
CA VAL A 4 -13.46 -29.83 1.48
C VAL A 4 -12.12 -29.11 1.55
N MET A 5 -11.08 -29.87 1.86
CA MET A 5 -9.69 -29.43 1.71
C MET A 5 -9.40 -29.38 0.21
N ASP A 6 -9.69 -28.25 -0.39
CA ASP A 6 -9.39 -28.02 -1.79
C ASP A 6 -7.90 -27.75 -1.93
N ASN A 7 -7.18 -28.74 -2.44
CA ASN A 7 -5.80 -28.64 -2.90
C ASN A 7 -5.73 -27.87 -4.23
N ASP A 8 -6.59 -26.90 -4.42
CA ASP A 8 -6.56 -26.07 -5.61
C ASP A 8 -5.32 -25.17 -5.60
N VAL A 9 -4.34 -25.60 -6.37
CA VAL A 9 -3.46 -24.68 -7.10
C VAL A 9 -4.40 -23.71 -7.77
N ALA A 10 -4.55 -22.52 -7.22
CA ALA A 10 -5.44 -21.50 -7.73
C ALA A 10 -5.26 -21.45 -9.25
N GLU A 11 -6.33 -21.66 -10.01
CA GLU A 11 -6.32 -21.39 -11.44
C GLU A 11 -5.62 -20.03 -11.59
N LYS A 12 -4.45 -20.03 -12.24
CA LYS A 12 -3.72 -18.81 -12.49
C LYS A 12 -4.64 -17.95 -13.33
N ASP A 13 -5.31 -16.98 -12.68
CA ASP A 13 -5.91 -15.93 -13.45
C ASP A 13 -4.78 -15.25 -14.23
N ASP A 14 -5.04 -14.87 -15.47
CA ASP A 14 -4.11 -14.20 -16.37
C ASP A 14 -4.00 -12.69 -16.07
N PHE A 15 -4.31 -12.26 -14.84
CA PHE A 15 -4.19 -10.87 -14.43
C PHE A 15 -2.73 -10.53 -14.11
N PHE A 16 -2.21 -9.51 -14.77
CA PHE A 16 -0.96 -8.90 -14.38
C PHE A 16 -1.16 -8.16 -13.05
N LYS A 17 -0.38 -8.51 -12.02
CA LYS A 17 -0.51 -7.99 -10.66
C LYS A 17 0.74 -7.24 -10.24
N ILE A 18 0.56 -5.99 -9.81
CA ILE A 18 1.61 -5.19 -9.19
C ILE A 18 1.15 -4.82 -7.78
N ASP A 19 1.93 -5.19 -6.78
CA ASP A 19 1.71 -4.76 -5.40
C ASP A 19 2.41 -3.43 -5.15
N PRO A 20 1.69 -2.33 -4.87
CA PRO A 20 2.31 -1.03 -4.58
C PRO A 20 2.87 -0.92 -3.18
N GLU A 21 2.61 -1.86 -2.28
CA GLU A 21 2.98 -1.73 -0.86
C GLU A 21 3.41 -3.07 -0.29
N CYS A 22 4.70 -3.38 -0.50
CA CYS A 22 5.35 -4.57 0.05
C CYS A 22 6.52 -4.13 0.94
N HIS A 23 6.41 -4.37 2.24
CA HIS A 23 7.40 -3.92 3.21
C HIS A 23 8.60 -4.86 3.31
N LEU A 24 9.79 -4.27 3.31
CA LEU A 24 11.02 -4.92 3.75
C LEU A 24 11.22 -4.61 5.23
N ILE A 25 11.20 -5.63 6.08
CA ILE A 25 11.38 -5.50 7.52
C ILE A 25 12.78 -5.97 7.90
N GLY A 26 13.56 -5.08 8.51
CA GLY A 26 14.87 -5.40 9.04
C GLY A 26 14.83 -6.07 10.43
N ASP A 27 16.00 -6.34 10.97
CA ASP A 27 16.15 -6.88 12.33
C ASP A 27 15.84 -5.83 13.39
N MET A 28 14.73 -6.01 14.11
CA MET A 28 14.30 -5.09 15.17
C MET A 28 14.98 -5.34 16.52
N GLY A 29 15.70 -6.45 16.66
CA GLY A 29 16.35 -6.83 17.92
C GLY A 29 17.24 -5.74 18.55
N PRO A 30 18.14 -5.11 17.79
CA PRO A 30 19.06 -4.11 18.31
C PRO A 30 18.40 -2.85 18.88
N VAL A 31 17.17 -2.55 18.49
CA VAL A 31 16.46 -1.32 18.90
C VAL A 31 15.25 -1.56 19.80
N ASN A 32 15.01 -2.78 20.21
CA ASN A 32 13.87 -3.12 21.08
C ASN A 32 13.83 -2.35 22.41
N HIS A 33 14.95 -1.78 22.84
CA HIS A 33 15.03 -0.99 24.07
C HIS A 33 14.54 0.45 23.91
N PHE A 34 14.37 0.96 22.70
CA PHE A 34 13.86 2.31 22.49
C PHE A 34 12.40 2.43 22.94
N PRO A 35 12.03 3.52 23.67
CA PRO A 35 10.66 3.70 24.15
C PRO A 35 9.60 3.68 23.04
N GLY A 36 9.90 4.24 21.88
CA GLY A 36 9.01 4.22 20.73
C GLY A 36 8.74 2.81 20.22
N VAL A 37 9.77 1.97 20.12
CA VAL A 37 9.63 0.55 19.75
C VAL A 37 8.81 -0.21 20.80
N GLN A 38 8.97 0.09 22.09
CA GLN A 38 8.17 -0.52 23.14
C GLN A 38 6.70 -0.11 23.06
N MET A 39 6.40 1.14 22.68
CA MET A 39 5.04 1.60 22.42
C MET A 39 4.46 0.87 21.22
N TRP A 40 5.23 0.72 20.15
CA TRP A 40 4.84 0.01 18.93
C TRP A 40 4.48 -1.46 19.25
N TRP A 41 5.33 -2.20 19.97
CA TRP A 41 5.03 -3.57 20.36
C TRP A 41 3.76 -3.71 21.21
N LYS A 42 3.50 -2.75 22.10
CA LYS A 42 2.27 -2.74 22.89
C LYS A 42 1.03 -2.50 22.04
N ALA A 43 1.15 -1.66 21.02
CA ALA A 43 0.04 -1.33 20.13
C ALA A 43 -0.28 -2.44 19.14
N ILE A 44 0.72 -3.13 18.60
CA ILE A 44 0.54 -4.09 17.50
C ILE A 44 -0.43 -5.22 17.85
N ASN A 45 -0.42 -5.69 19.09
CA ASN A 45 -1.36 -6.71 19.55
C ASN A 45 -2.83 -6.22 19.59
N SER A 46 -3.04 -4.90 19.76
CA SER A 46 -4.36 -4.30 19.72
C SER A 46 -4.81 -4.01 18.29
N ILE A 47 -3.86 -3.68 17.42
CA ILE A 47 -4.11 -3.31 16.03
C ILE A 47 -4.44 -4.56 15.19
N SER A 48 -3.73 -5.65 15.39
CA SER A 48 -3.96 -6.88 14.63
C SER A 48 -5.34 -7.47 14.84
N ARG A 49 -5.93 -7.28 16.04
CA ARG A 49 -7.27 -7.81 16.35
C ARG A 49 -8.38 -7.35 15.40
N PRO A 50 -8.60 -6.05 15.13
CA PRO A 50 -9.67 -5.63 14.22
C PRO A 50 -9.39 -5.99 12.75
N LEU A 51 -8.13 -6.07 12.32
CA LEU A 51 -7.79 -6.46 10.96
C LEU A 51 -8.02 -7.95 10.72
N THR A 52 -7.86 -8.75 11.76
CA THR A 52 -7.98 -10.20 11.74
C THR A 52 -9.22 -10.72 12.47
N SER A 53 -10.03 -9.81 13.03
CA SER A 53 -11.28 -10.17 13.71
C SER A 53 -12.29 -10.78 12.75
N GLY A 54 -13.10 -11.68 13.28
CA GLY A 54 -14.13 -12.37 12.52
C GLY A 54 -13.70 -13.77 12.10
N ASN A 55 -12.94 -13.94 11.06
CA ASN A 55 -12.54 -15.26 10.58
C ASN A 55 -11.06 -15.32 10.21
N MET A 56 -10.20 -15.33 11.22
CA MET A 56 -8.75 -15.47 11.03
C MET A 56 -8.41 -16.74 10.22
N ALA A 57 -9.12 -17.84 10.44
CA ALA A 57 -8.87 -19.06 9.69
C ALA A 57 -9.11 -18.88 8.19
N ALA A 58 -10.10 -18.05 7.80
CA ALA A 58 -10.34 -17.75 6.39
C ALA A 58 -9.23 -16.89 5.77
N VAL A 59 -8.67 -15.94 6.54
CA VAL A 59 -7.54 -15.12 6.08
C VAL A 59 -6.30 -15.97 5.88
N LEU A 60 -6.02 -16.86 6.83
CA LEU A 60 -4.80 -17.70 6.84
C LEU A 60 -4.93 -18.96 5.99
N GLN A 61 -6.10 -19.24 5.43
CA GLN A 61 -6.31 -20.42 4.61
C GLN A 61 -5.35 -20.48 3.41
N GLY A 62 -4.61 -21.57 3.33
CA GLY A 62 -3.60 -21.78 2.30
C GLY A 62 -2.26 -21.05 2.53
N THR A 63 -2.13 -20.32 3.65
CA THR A 63 -0.87 -19.66 4.01
C THR A 63 0.13 -20.66 4.55
N GLU A 64 1.35 -20.64 4.04
CA GLU A 64 2.43 -21.50 4.50
C GLU A 64 3.02 -21.00 5.83
N SER A 65 3.53 -21.91 6.63
CA SER A 65 4.13 -21.56 7.94
C SER A 65 5.32 -20.60 7.84
N TRP A 66 6.10 -20.68 6.76
CA TRP A 66 7.21 -19.77 6.52
C TRP A 66 6.72 -18.34 6.21
N GLU A 67 5.60 -18.22 5.50
CA GLU A 67 4.96 -16.92 5.20
C GLU A 67 4.48 -16.26 6.48
N LEU A 68 3.94 -17.03 7.43
CA LEU A 68 3.48 -16.50 8.71
C LEU A 68 4.62 -16.06 9.63
N GLN A 69 5.74 -16.79 9.64
CA GLN A 69 6.82 -16.61 10.62
C GLN A 69 7.90 -15.63 10.18
N LYS A 70 8.17 -15.57 8.88
CA LYS A 70 9.27 -14.77 8.31
C LYS A 70 8.80 -14.00 7.08
N SER A 71 7.59 -13.50 7.14
CA SER A 71 6.91 -12.92 5.99
C SER A 71 7.74 -11.85 5.26
N ALA A 72 8.44 -11.01 5.99
CA ALA A 72 9.15 -9.88 5.41
C ALA A 72 10.58 -10.17 4.94
N SER A 73 11.05 -11.41 4.98
CA SER A 73 12.36 -11.73 4.40
C SER A 73 12.29 -11.72 2.87
N PRO A 74 13.34 -11.30 2.15
CA PRO A 74 13.33 -11.26 0.68
C PRO A 74 12.91 -12.56 0.02
N ASP A 75 13.45 -13.69 0.49
CA ASP A 75 13.11 -15.02 -0.04
C ASP A 75 11.61 -15.36 0.14
N ASN A 76 11.03 -14.97 1.27
CA ASN A 76 9.63 -15.24 1.54
C ASN A 76 8.70 -14.31 0.76
N ILE A 77 9.12 -13.07 0.53
CA ILE A 77 8.41 -12.15 -0.36
C ILE A 77 8.29 -12.77 -1.76
N ILE A 78 9.41 -13.19 -2.35
CA ILE A 78 9.41 -13.80 -3.69
C ILE A 78 8.61 -15.11 -3.71
N ARG A 79 8.75 -15.98 -2.70
CA ARG A 79 7.93 -17.20 -2.61
C ARG A 79 6.43 -16.91 -2.54
N ALA A 80 6.02 -15.91 -1.76
CA ALA A 80 4.62 -15.54 -1.66
C ALA A 80 4.11 -14.96 -2.98
N MET A 81 4.91 -14.12 -3.64
CA MET A 81 4.58 -13.61 -4.97
C MET A 81 4.40 -14.75 -5.98
N ASP A 82 5.32 -15.71 -6.01
CA ASP A 82 5.26 -16.87 -6.93
C ASP A 82 4.04 -17.74 -6.65
N LYS A 83 3.77 -18.03 -5.37
CA LYS A 83 2.64 -18.86 -4.96
C LYS A 83 1.30 -18.25 -5.36
N TYR A 84 1.14 -16.95 -5.23
CA TYR A 84 -0.14 -16.27 -5.45
C TYR A 84 -0.21 -15.50 -6.77
N GLY A 85 0.78 -15.65 -7.63
CA GLY A 85 0.79 -15.08 -8.97
C GLY A 85 0.87 -13.55 -8.97
N VAL A 86 1.68 -12.95 -8.08
CA VAL A 86 2.02 -11.53 -8.12
C VAL A 86 3.26 -11.35 -8.97
N ASP A 87 3.17 -10.56 -10.03
CA ASP A 87 4.26 -10.40 -10.99
C ASP A 87 5.35 -9.48 -10.46
N VAL A 88 4.97 -8.34 -9.91
CA VAL A 88 5.88 -7.29 -9.45
C VAL A 88 5.41 -6.74 -8.12
N ALA A 89 6.34 -6.36 -7.24
CA ALA A 89 6.05 -5.60 -6.03
C ALA A 89 6.94 -4.36 -5.93
N CYS A 90 6.37 -3.24 -5.51
CA CYS A 90 7.12 -2.09 -5.03
C CYS A 90 7.61 -2.42 -3.62
N LEU A 91 8.92 -2.52 -3.45
CA LEU A 91 9.53 -2.85 -2.17
C LEU A 91 9.89 -1.57 -1.44
N LEU A 92 9.35 -1.40 -0.25
CA LEU A 92 9.56 -0.20 0.53
C LEU A 92 10.00 -0.50 1.98
N PRO A 93 10.92 0.27 2.53
CA PRO A 93 11.13 0.35 3.97
C PRO A 93 10.17 1.37 4.58
N GLU A 94 9.63 1.10 5.76
CA GLU A 94 8.86 2.11 6.48
C GLU A 94 9.78 2.95 7.37
N SER A 95 9.70 4.26 7.28
CA SER A 95 10.47 5.19 8.10
C SER A 95 9.61 5.77 9.21
N MET A 96 9.80 5.25 10.41
CA MET A 96 9.05 5.62 11.61
C MET A 96 10.01 6.26 12.63
N MET A 97 10.30 7.56 12.45
CA MET A 97 11.32 8.28 13.21
C MET A 97 11.09 8.26 14.73
N ASP A 98 9.86 8.54 15.14
CA ASP A 98 9.52 8.64 16.57
C ASP A 98 9.41 7.25 17.22
N SER A 99 9.00 6.23 16.45
CA SER A 99 8.87 4.86 16.93
C SER A 99 10.20 4.16 17.08
N THR A 100 11.07 4.33 16.09
CA THR A 100 12.28 3.51 15.96
C THR A 100 13.58 4.30 16.04
N GLY A 101 13.51 5.63 16.24
CA GLY A 101 14.64 6.52 16.20
C GLY A 101 15.03 6.87 14.76
N TYR A 102 16.23 7.42 14.59
CA TYR A 102 16.70 7.95 13.31
C TYR A 102 16.75 6.91 12.18
N SER A 103 17.06 5.68 12.52
CA SER A 103 17.16 4.58 11.56
C SER A 103 15.85 3.80 11.52
N SER A 104 15.25 3.68 10.35
CA SER A 104 14.09 2.79 10.20
C SER A 104 14.45 1.36 10.57
N ARG A 105 13.62 0.74 11.37
CA ARG A 105 13.81 -0.67 11.73
C ARG A 105 13.03 -1.61 10.80
N TRP A 106 12.25 -1.01 9.93
CA TRP A 106 11.63 -1.70 8.80
C TRP A 106 12.57 -1.84 7.60
N ALA A 107 13.83 -1.72 7.78
CA ALA A 107 14.92 -1.61 6.83
C ALA A 107 15.21 -0.17 6.38
N THR A 108 16.36 0.01 5.77
CA THR A 108 16.78 1.28 5.17
C THR A 108 16.53 1.27 3.66
N ASN A 109 16.55 2.45 3.03
CA ASN A 109 16.54 2.55 1.57
C ASN A 109 17.73 1.81 0.93
N GLY A 110 18.89 1.76 1.61
CA GLY A 110 20.06 1.01 1.14
C GLY A 110 19.84 -0.50 1.13
N GLU A 111 19.32 -1.06 2.22
CA GLU A 111 18.96 -2.50 2.29
C GLU A 111 17.88 -2.86 1.27
N MET A 112 16.89 -2.00 1.08
CA MET A 112 15.88 -2.18 0.03
C MET A 112 16.53 -2.22 -1.35
N ALA A 113 17.50 -1.34 -1.62
CA ALA A 113 18.18 -1.31 -2.90
C ALA A 113 18.94 -2.61 -3.18
N GLU A 114 19.65 -3.16 -2.20
CA GLU A 114 20.36 -4.44 -2.34
C GLU A 114 19.40 -5.58 -2.73
N VAL A 115 18.22 -5.61 -2.12
CA VAL A 115 17.20 -6.63 -2.40
C VAL A 115 16.60 -6.46 -3.79
N VAL A 116 16.29 -5.23 -4.20
CA VAL A 116 15.75 -4.93 -5.54
C VAL A 116 16.79 -5.22 -6.61
N ASP A 117 18.07 -4.84 -6.40
CA ASP A 117 19.16 -5.11 -7.34
C ASP A 117 19.39 -6.62 -7.57
N ALA A 118 19.13 -7.43 -6.56
CA ALA A 118 19.19 -8.88 -6.67
C ALA A 118 17.96 -9.50 -7.38
N ASN A 119 16.84 -8.74 -7.50
CA ASN A 119 15.58 -9.21 -8.06
C ASN A 119 14.93 -8.16 -8.99
N PRO A 120 15.64 -7.62 -10.00
CA PRO A 120 15.21 -6.44 -10.76
C PRO A 120 13.96 -6.69 -11.64
N ASP A 121 13.68 -7.94 -11.98
CA ASP A 121 12.50 -8.31 -12.77
C ASP A 121 11.23 -8.43 -11.91
N ARG A 122 11.37 -8.53 -10.61
CA ARG A 122 10.27 -8.81 -9.67
C ARG A 122 9.99 -7.67 -8.70
N LEU A 123 10.99 -6.85 -8.39
CA LEU A 123 10.90 -5.79 -7.39
C LEU A 123 11.22 -4.43 -8.00
N ILE A 124 10.52 -3.41 -7.51
CA ILE A 124 10.70 -1.99 -7.88
C ILE A 124 11.11 -1.23 -6.63
N TYR A 125 12.04 -0.28 -6.78
CA TYR A 125 12.38 0.65 -5.70
C TYR A 125 11.21 1.54 -5.34
N GLU A 126 10.85 1.54 -4.06
CA GLU A 126 9.98 2.54 -3.46
C GLU A 126 10.65 3.14 -2.22
N PRO A 127 11.62 4.05 -2.40
CA PRO A 127 12.31 4.65 -1.28
C PRO A 127 11.35 5.43 -0.38
N ASN A 128 11.51 5.27 0.94
CA ASN A 128 10.80 6.08 1.91
C ASN A 128 11.63 7.34 2.20
N LEU A 129 11.04 8.51 1.93
CA LEU A 129 11.70 9.80 2.13
C LEU A 129 11.35 10.47 3.46
N SER A 130 10.49 9.83 4.27
CA SER A 130 10.13 10.36 5.60
C SER A 130 11.29 10.25 6.60
N PRO A 131 11.33 11.15 7.58
CA PRO A 131 10.51 12.34 7.70
C PRO A 131 11.05 13.46 6.79
N ILE A 132 10.21 14.05 5.94
CA ILE A 132 10.64 15.06 4.96
C ILE A 132 10.98 16.38 5.65
N LYS A 133 10.08 16.84 6.52
CA LYS A 133 10.25 18.11 7.23
C LYS A 133 11.36 18.06 8.28
N PHE A 134 11.33 17.06 9.16
CA PHE A 134 12.27 16.99 10.29
C PHE A 134 13.71 16.75 9.87
N ARG A 135 13.97 15.98 8.81
CA ARG A 135 15.34 15.85 8.28
C ARG A 135 15.77 16.99 7.38
N GLY A 136 14.83 17.88 7.05
CA GLY A 136 15.03 19.04 6.17
C GLY A 136 14.61 18.77 4.73
N VAL A 137 13.68 19.58 4.23
CA VAL A 137 13.09 19.45 2.88
C VAL A 137 14.15 19.40 1.78
N LYS A 138 15.23 20.21 1.89
CA LYS A 138 16.33 20.19 0.92
C LYS A 138 17.05 18.84 0.86
N ASN A 139 17.21 18.17 2.00
CA ASN A 139 17.84 16.86 2.05
C ASN A 139 16.91 15.78 1.44
N ALA A 140 15.61 15.90 1.67
CA ALA A 140 14.62 14.99 1.06
C ALA A 140 14.59 15.18 -0.47
N ILE A 141 14.63 16.42 -0.97
CA ILE A 141 14.71 16.73 -2.40
C ILE A 141 15.98 16.16 -3.01
N TRP A 142 17.14 16.33 -2.36
CA TRP A 142 18.41 15.78 -2.84
C TRP A 142 18.34 14.25 -2.96
N GLU A 143 17.78 13.57 -1.96
CA GLU A 143 17.61 12.11 -2.00
C GLU A 143 16.59 11.67 -3.07
N LEU A 144 15.47 12.38 -3.23
CA LEU A 144 14.52 12.16 -4.30
C LEU A 144 15.18 12.20 -5.68
N GLU A 145 15.95 13.28 -5.94
CA GLU A 145 16.69 13.45 -7.20
C GLU A 145 17.71 12.32 -7.42
N TYR A 146 18.43 11.92 -6.38
CA TYR A 146 19.37 10.79 -6.46
C TYR A 146 18.66 9.50 -6.87
N TRP A 147 17.58 9.13 -6.19
CA TRP A 147 16.84 7.90 -6.50
C TRP A 147 16.25 7.91 -7.91
N VAL A 148 15.74 9.04 -8.37
CA VAL A 148 15.21 9.16 -9.73
C VAL A 148 16.33 9.09 -10.78
N LYS A 149 17.37 9.89 -10.62
CA LYS A 149 18.41 10.07 -11.65
C LYS A 149 19.40 8.92 -11.70
N GLU A 150 19.82 8.41 -10.53
CA GLU A 150 20.88 7.40 -10.45
C GLU A 150 20.32 5.97 -10.34
N ARG A 151 19.12 5.81 -9.81
CA ARG A 151 18.53 4.49 -9.56
C ARG A 151 17.25 4.20 -10.36
N GLY A 152 16.71 5.19 -11.05
CA GLY A 152 15.50 5.03 -11.88
C GLY A 152 14.22 4.78 -11.09
N ALA A 153 14.18 5.13 -9.79
CA ALA A 153 12.99 4.99 -8.99
C ALA A 153 11.85 5.89 -9.50
N ARG A 154 10.63 5.39 -9.48
CA ARG A 154 9.44 6.04 -10.03
C ARG A 154 8.32 6.24 -9.03
N ILE A 155 8.37 5.57 -7.88
CA ILE A 155 7.40 5.67 -6.80
C ILE A 155 8.15 5.87 -5.48
N PHE A 156 7.59 6.69 -4.59
CA PHE A 156 8.23 7.11 -3.35
C PHE A 156 7.23 7.18 -2.22
N LYS A 157 7.59 6.64 -1.06
CA LYS A 157 6.75 6.67 0.14
C LYS A 157 6.92 7.95 0.94
N PHE A 158 5.80 8.54 1.34
CA PHE A 158 5.70 9.54 2.39
C PHE A 158 4.83 9.04 3.53
N TYR A 159 5.35 9.11 4.77
CA TYR A 159 4.67 8.71 6.00
C TYR A 159 4.43 9.93 6.92
N PRO A 160 3.34 10.69 6.71
CA PRO A 160 3.05 11.91 7.46
C PRO A 160 2.91 11.73 8.97
N PRO A 161 2.38 10.59 9.51
CA PRO A 161 2.08 10.48 10.94
C PRO A 161 3.23 10.76 11.89
N GLU A 162 4.47 10.50 11.47
CA GLU A 162 5.67 10.78 12.27
C GLU A 162 6.51 11.95 11.69
N ASP A 163 5.89 12.82 10.92
CA ASP A 163 6.50 14.01 10.34
C ASP A 163 5.64 15.25 10.58
N THR A 164 4.78 15.60 9.62
CA THR A 164 3.95 16.79 9.66
C THR A 164 2.64 16.59 8.91
N TYR A 165 1.77 17.61 8.88
CA TYR A 165 0.56 17.59 8.06
C TYR A 165 0.89 17.43 6.57
N ILE A 166 0.08 16.65 5.85
CA ILE A 166 0.22 16.48 4.39
C ILE A 166 0.25 17.85 3.69
N ASN A 167 -0.60 18.78 4.09
CA ASN A 167 -0.69 20.12 3.52
C ASN A 167 0.15 21.18 4.25
N ASP A 168 1.21 20.77 4.94
CA ASP A 168 2.17 21.72 5.52
C ASP A 168 2.95 22.44 4.39
N THR A 169 2.79 23.74 4.28
CA THR A 169 3.39 24.54 3.18
C THR A 169 4.91 24.51 3.13
N ASP A 170 5.58 24.14 4.22
CA ASP A 170 7.03 23.89 4.19
C ASP A 170 7.40 22.72 3.25
N LEU A 171 6.43 21.84 2.92
CA LEU A 171 6.61 20.73 1.98
C LEU A 171 6.43 21.13 0.50
N TRP A 172 5.88 22.33 0.20
CA TRP A 172 5.62 22.75 -1.19
C TRP A 172 6.83 22.60 -2.11
N PRO A 173 8.07 22.99 -1.72
CA PRO A 173 9.24 22.76 -2.58
C PRO A 173 9.52 21.27 -2.87
N PHE A 174 9.13 20.38 -1.97
CA PHE A 174 9.25 18.94 -2.21
C PHE A 174 8.20 18.44 -3.19
N TYR A 175 6.95 18.87 -3.06
CA TYR A 175 5.88 18.50 -4.00
C TYR A 175 6.13 19.04 -5.41
N GLU A 176 6.60 20.30 -5.51
CA GLU A 176 7.02 20.89 -6.79
C GLU A 176 8.10 20.06 -7.48
N LYS A 177 9.10 19.61 -6.72
CA LYS A 177 10.18 18.76 -7.24
C LYS A 177 9.66 17.36 -7.61
N ALA A 178 8.76 16.79 -6.83
CA ALA A 178 8.15 15.49 -7.12
C ALA A 178 7.30 15.54 -8.40
N GLU A 179 6.55 16.62 -8.61
CA GLU A 179 5.79 16.89 -9.84
C GLU A 179 6.73 17.06 -11.04
N GLU A 180 7.79 17.91 -10.93
CA GLU A 180 8.81 18.11 -11.97
C GLU A 180 9.47 16.81 -12.43
N LEU A 181 9.70 15.89 -11.49
CA LEU A 181 10.32 14.59 -11.76
C LEU A 181 9.31 13.52 -12.22
N GLU A 182 8.02 13.88 -12.35
CA GLU A 182 6.93 13.03 -12.82
C GLU A 182 6.78 11.71 -12.03
N ILE A 183 7.16 11.70 -10.75
CA ILE A 183 7.10 10.50 -9.92
C ILE A 183 5.67 10.25 -9.39
N VAL A 184 5.45 9.03 -8.90
CA VAL A 184 4.29 8.70 -8.09
C VAL A 184 4.65 8.89 -6.63
N LEU A 185 3.91 9.74 -5.92
CA LEU A 185 4.06 9.90 -4.48
C LEU A 185 3.00 9.07 -3.76
N SER A 186 3.42 7.97 -3.15
CA SER A 186 2.56 7.15 -2.31
C SER A 186 2.53 7.72 -0.90
N ILE A 187 1.34 8.04 -0.41
CA ILE A 187 1.15 8.71 0.87
C ILE A 187 0.32 7.83 1.79
N HIS A 188 0.84 7.57 3.00
CA HIS A 188 0.02 6.97 4.05
C HIS A 188 -1.12 7.93 4.42
N THR A 189 -2.36 7.48 4.31
CA THR A 189 -3.55 8.29 4.63
C THR A 189 -4.47 7.57 5.60
N GLY A 190 -5.22 8.37 6.36
CA GLY A 190 -6.17 7.87 7.34
C GLY A 190 -5.58 7.72 8.74
N PHE A 191 -5.99 6.67 9.43
CA PHE A 191 -5.60 6.45 10.81
C PHE A 191 -4.18 5.89 10.89
N CYS A 192 -3.34 6.50 11.74
CA CYS A 192 -2.07 5.92 12.12
C CYS A 192 -2.31 4.81 13.14
N TRP A 193 -2.00 3.60 12.75
CA TRP A 193 -2.20 2.41 13.58
C TRP A 193 -1.19 2.28 14.72
N VAL A 194 -0.06 2.97 14.59
CA VAL A 194 1.09 2.80 15.48
C VAL A 194 1.42 4.10 16.20
N PRO A 195 1.23 4.19 17.53
CA PRO A 195 1.80 5.27 18.29
C PRO A 195 3.34 5.17 18.29
N PRO A 196 4.08 6.29 18.29
CA PRO A 196 3.64 7.66 18.59
C PRO A 196 3.11 8.48 17.41
N GLY A 197 2.94 7.88 16.22
CA GLY A 197 2.44 8.58 15.04
C GLY A 197 1.11 9.29 15.28
N LYS A 198 0.89 10.42 14.60
CA LYS A 198 -0.26 11.32 14.80
C LYS A 198 -1.20 11.23 13.60
N SER A 199 -2.29 10.51 13.73
CA SER A 199 -3.30 10.31 12.67
C SER A 199 -3.79 11.62 12.03
N LYS A 200 -3.87 12.71 12.79
CA LYS A 200 -4.29 14.02 12.26
C LYS A 200 -3.40 14.56 11.13
N TYR A 201 -2.16 14.10 11.05
CA TYR A 201 -1.23 14.51 9.99
C TYR A 201 -1.52 13.84 8.65
N ALA A 202 -2.23 12.72 8.67
CA ALA A 202 -2.56 11.89 7.51
C ALA A 202 -4.06 11.89 7.15
N LEU A 203 -4.83 12.89 7.60
CA LEU A 203 -6.24 13.01 7.24
C LEU A 203 -6.38 13.20 5.73
N PRO A 204 -7.21 12.40 5.03
CA PRO A 204 -7.32 12.45 3.56
C PRO A 204 -7.74 13.81 3.01
N ILE A 205 -8.57 14.56 3.74
CA ILE A 205 -9.02 15.88 3.31
C ILE A 205 -7.85 16.86 3.09
N LEU A 206 -6.70 16.64 3.75
CA LEU A 206 -5.51 17.47 3.56
C LEU A 206 -4.88 17.33 2.17
N LEU A 207 -5.21 16.26 1.44
CA LEU A 207 -4.79 16.07 0.05
C LEU A 207 -5.46 17.04 -0.92
N ASP A 208 -6.62 17.62 -0.54
CA ASP A 208 -7.32 18.59 -1.39
C ASP A 208 -6.43 19.78 -1.74
N ASP A 209 -5.73 20.34 -0.74
CA ASP A 209 -4.80 21.45 -0.96
C ASP A 209 -3.62 21.06 -1.86
N VAL A 210 -3.02 19.90 -1.61
CA VAL A 210 -1.84 19.43 -2.36
C VAL A 210 -2.21 19.07 -3.79
N ALA A 211 -3.31 18.34 -3.99
CA ALA A 211 -3.75 17.92 -5.32
C ALA A 211 -4.20 19.09 -6.20
N ARG A 212 -4.73 20.16 -5.58
CA ARG A 212 -5.11 21.41 -6.26
C ARG A 212 -3.87 22.20 -6.69
N ASP A 213 -2.89 22.34 -5.78
CA ASP A 213 -1.73 23.20 -6.01
C ASP A 213 -0.67 22.51 -6.90
N PHE A 214 -0.69 21.16 -6.96
CA PHE A 214 0.19 20.32 -7.79
C PHE A 214 -0.63 19.36 -8.65
N PRO A 215 -1.32 19.85 -9.69
CA PRO A 215 -2.30 19.05 -10.47
C PRO A 215 -1.68 17.94 -11.32
N ASP A 216 -0.39 18.02 -11.63
CA ASP A 216 0.34 17.00 -12.39
C ASP A 216 1.06 15.98 -11.49
N LEU A 217 1.15 16.23 -10.18
CA LEU A 217 1.71 15.28 -9.21
C LEU A 217 0.79 14.06 -9.08
N LYS A 218 1.30 12.88 -9.38
CA LYS A 218 0.58 11.61 -9.23
C LYS A 218 0.58 11.19 -7.77
N ILE A 219 -0.56 11.29 -7.10
CA ILE A 219 -0.71 10.94 -5.68
C ILE A 219 -1.40 9.59 -5.55
N LEU A 220 -0.76 8.61 -4.91
CA LEU A 220 -1.35 7.33 -4.55
C LEU A 220 -1.64 7.31 -3.04
N ALA A 221 -2.90 7.51 -2.67
CA ALA A 221 -3.34 7.53 -1.28
C ALA A 221 -3.53 6.11 -0.75
N PHE A 222 -2.68 5.67 0.18
CA PHE A 222 -2.75 4.33 0.75
C PHE A 222 -3.91 4.16 1.73
N HIS A 223 -4.36 2.91 1.87
CA HIS A 223 -5.35 2.44 2.83
C HIS A 223 -6.74 3.09 2.69
N MET A 224 -7.08 3.59 1.49
CA MET A 224 -8.37 4.28 1.26
C MET A 224 -8.65 5.42 2.24
N GLY A 225 -7.62 5.96 2.90
CA GLY A 225 -7.81 6.96 3.96
C GLY A 225 -8.57 6.44 5.19
N TYR A 226 -8.69 5.14 5.37
CA TYR A 226 -9.52 4.55 6.42
C TYR A 226 -9.22 5.13 7.82
N PRO A 227 -10.24 5.48 8.63
CA PRO A 227 -11.69 5.29 8.42
C PRO A 227 -12.40 6.42 7.64
N TYR A 228 -11.67 7.40 7.12
CA TYR A 228 -12.18 8.59 6.43
C TYR A 228 -12.28 8.37 4.92
N CYS A 229 -12.80 7.20 4.50
CA CYS A 229 -12.86 6.80 3.09
C CYS A 229 -13.72 7.76 2.25
N ASP A 230 -14.81 8.26 2.83
CA ASP A 230 -15.73 9.17 2.14
C ASP A 230 -15.05 10.51 1.82
N ASP A 231 -14.25 11.04 2.76
CA ASP A 231 -13.45 12.26 2.53
C ASP A 231 -12.47 12.04 1.36
N LEU A 232 -11.77 10.89 1.35
CA LEU A 232 -10.82 10.57 0.29
C LEU A 232 -11.51 10.40 -1.07
N ASN A 233 -12.68 9.76 -1.11
CA ASN A 233 -13.46 9.60 -2.34
C ASN A 233 -13.85 10.96 -2.92
N MET A 234 -14.26 11.93 -2.07
CA MET A 234 -14.61 13.28 -2.52
C MET A 234 -13.40 14.06 -3.03
N VAL A 235 -12.27 13.95 -2.35
CA VAL A 235 -10.99 14.54 -2.83
C VAL A 235 -10.62 13.95 -4.18
N ALA A 236 -10.61 12.61 -4.31
CA ALA A 236 -10.25 11.95 -5.56
C ALA A 236 -11.25 12.21 -6.69
N MET A 237 -12.53 12.40 -6.38
CA MET A 237 -13.53 12.79 -7.37
C MET A 237 -13.22 14.20 -7.94
N GLY A 238 -12.80 15.13 -7.09
CA GLY A 238 -12.44 16.49 -7.49
C GLY A 238 -11.08 16.61 -8.18
N HIS A 239 -10.15 15.69 -7.89
CA HIS A 239 -8.75 15.76 -8.35
C HIS A 239 -8.34 14.50 -9.10
N PRO A 240 -8.23 14.56 -10.45
CA PRO A 240 -7.91 13.38 -11.29
C PRO A 240 -6.50 12.81 -11.06
N ASN A 241 -5.61 13.57 -10.44
CA ASN A 241 -4.26 13.16 -10.07
C ASN A 241 -4.18 12.35 -8.76
N VAL A 242 -5.32 12.16 -8.05
CA VAL A 242 -5.40 11.34 -6.84
C VAL A 242 -5.91 9.94 -7.17
N PHE A 243 -5.14 8.94 -6.79
CA PHE A 243 -5.40 7.50 -6.95
C PHE A 243 -5.57 6.86 -5.57
N LEU A 244 -6.42 5.83 -5.51
CA LEU A 244 -6.82 5.16 -4.28
C LEU A 244 -6.18 3.79 -4.17
N SER A 245 -5.47 3.50 -3.09
CA SER A 245 -4.96 2.15 -2.83
C SER A 245 -5.81 1.40 -1.81
N LEU A 246 -6.19 0.18 -2.17
CA LEU A 246 -6.93 -0.76 -1.31
C LEU A 246 -6.03 -1.50 -0.32
N SER A 247 -4.72 -1.24 -0.32
CA SER A 247 -3.77 -1.92 0.56
C SER A 247 -4.24 -1.94 2.02
N LEU A 248 -3.89 -2.96 2.78
CA LEU A 248 -4.37 -3.24 4.13
C LEU A 248 -5.83 -3.72 4.19
N LEU A 249 -6.74 -3.19 3.35
CA LEU A 249 -8.19 -3.40 3.51
C LEU A 249 -8.72 -4.61 2.73
N VAL A 250 -8.01 -5.07 1.71
CA VAL A 250 -8.49 -6.16 0.83
C VAL A 250 -8.85 -7.45 1.59
N PRO A 251 -8.13 -7.88 2.64
CA PRO A 251 -8.53 -9.05 3.41
C PRO A 251 -9.93 -8.95 4.04
N TRP A 252 -10.48 -7.75 4.19
CA TRP A 252 -11.87 -7.58 4.64
C TRP A 252 -12.91 -8.08 3.63
N ALA A 253 -12.55 -8.23 2.37
CA ALA A 253 -13.41 -8.94 1.40
C ALA A 253 -13.79 -10.35 1.90
N ILE A 254 -12.90 -10.97 2.71
CA ILE A 254 -13.10 -12.30 3.28
C ILE A 254 -13.70 -12.22 4.72
N THR A 255 -13.13 -11.32 5.56
CA THR A 255 -13.44 -11.29 6.99
C THR A 255 -14.60 -10.37 7.37
N ALA A 256 -14.87 -9.34 6.57
CA ALA A 256 -15.93 -8.35 6.78
C ALA A 256 -16.52 -7.86 5.44
N PRO A 257 -17.12 -8.76 4.63
CA PRO A 257 -17.46 -8.51 3.23
C PRO A 257 -18.39 -7.31 3.02
N LEU A 258 -19.38 -7.10 3.89
CA LEU A 258 -20.27 -5.94 3.78
C LEU A 258 -19.56 -4.62 4.04
N LYS A 259 -18.58 -4.62 4.94
CA LYS A 259 -17.74 -3.44 5.20
C LYS A 259 -16.86 -3.12 4.00
N PHE A 260 -16.21 -4.14 3.43
CA PHE A 260 -15.40 -3.97 2.23
C PHE A 260 -16.24 -3.56 1.02
N ALA A 261 -17.44 -4.12 0.88
CA ALA A 261 -18.40 -3.76 -0.17
C ALA A 261 -18.72 -2.26 -0.18
N ARG A 262 -18.95 -1.67 0.99
CA ARG A 262 -19.18 -0.22 1.10
C ARG A 262 -17.95 0.58 0.67
N ILE A 263 -16.76 0.21 1.15
CA ILE A 263 -15.52 0.93 0.83
C ILE A 263 -15.26 0.93 -0.68
N ILE A 264 -15.26 -0.27 -1.30
CA ILE A 264 -14.97 -0.38 -2.73
C ILE A 264 -16.13 0.11 -3.60
N GLY A 265 -17.38 -0.04 -3.14
CA GLY A 265 -18.57 0.43 -3.84
C GLY A 265 -18.60 1.95 -4.00
N GLU A 266 -18.34 2.68 -2.91
CA GLU A 266 -18.21 4.15 -2.93
C GLU A 266 -17.06 4.59 -3.85
N ALA A 267 -15.88 3.96 -3.75
CA ALA A 267 -14.75 4.27 -4.60
C ALA A 267 -15.04 4.05 -6.09
N LEU A 268 -15.69 2.94 -6.43
CA LEU A 268 -16.09 2.66 -7.81
C LEU A 268 -17.13 3.64 -8.34
N MET A 269 -18.07 4.05 -7.49
CA MET A 269 -19.16 4.96 -7.86
C MET A 269 -18.66 6.38 -8.10
N PHE A 270 -17.79 6.91 -7.22
CA PHE A 270 -17.36 8.31 -7.29
C PHE A 270 -16.07 8.53 -8.07
N VAL A 271 -15.16 7.55 -8.07
CA VAL A 271 -13.81 7.69 -8.63
C VAL A 271 -13.62 6.84 -9.89
N GLY A 272 -14.27 5.68 -9.92
CA GLY A 272 -14.18 4.73 -11.02
C GLY A 272 -12.98 3.78 -10.93
N PRO A 273 -13.05 2.64 -11.63
CA PRO A 273 -12.05 1.58 -11.52
C PRO A 273 -10.68 1.96 -12.10
N GLU A 274 -10.57 3.04 -12.90
CA GLU A 274 -9.33 3.50 -13.53
C GLU A 274 -8.34 4.13 -12.55
N ARG A 275 -8.79 4.52 -11.37
CA ARG A 275 -7.98 5.20 -10.35
C ARG A 275 -7.93 4.45 -9.02
N ILE A 276 -8.35 3.19 -9.00
CA ILE A 276 -8.23 2.30 -7.85
C ILE A 276 -7.07 1.35 -8.11
N VAL A 277 -6.21 1.16 -7.12
CA VAL A 277 -5.06 0.26 -7.15
C VAL A 277 -5.21 -0.77 -6.04
N TRP A 278 -4.97 -2.04 -6.37
CA TRP A 278 -4.85 -3.11 -5.39
C TRP A 278 -3.55 -2.96 -4.58
N GLY A 279 -3.45 -3.61 -3.45
CA GLY A 279 -2.23 -3.66 -2.67
C GLY A 279 -2.37 -4.58 -1.46
N THR A 280 -1.26 -4.98 -0.87
CA THR A 280 -1.26 -5.92 0.25
C THR A 280 -0.97 -5.29 1.60
N ASP A 281 -0.05 -4.34 1.71
CA ASP A 281 0.58 -3.93 2.96
C ASP A 281 1.31 -5.12 3.62
N TYR A 282 1.90 -6.00 2.76
CA TYR A 282 2.65 -7.19 3.18
C TYR A 282 4.03 -6.75 3.72
N ALA A 283 4.52 -7.20 4.80
CA ALA A 283 4.00 -8.10 5.81
C ALA A 283 3.54 -7.35 7.06
N GLY A 284 3.06 -6.14 6.88
CA GLY A 284 2.55 -5.34 7.98
C GLY A 284 1.42 -6.06 8.72
N PHE A 285 1.49 -6.11 10.05
CA PHE A 285 0.42 -6.60 10.91
C PHE A 285 -0.14 -7.99 10.58
N GLY A 286 0.66 -8.86 9.97
CA GLY A 286 0.22 -10.21 9.59
C GLY A 286 -0.60 -10.24 8.30
N MET A 287 -0.56 -9.18 7.50
CA MET A 287 -1.12 -9.17 6.17
C MET A 287 -0.43 -10.22 5.29
N GLN A 288 -1.19 -10.86 4.44
CA GLN A 288 -0.72 -11.96 3.60
C GLN A 288 -1.07 -11.70 2.15
N ILE A 289 -0.11 -11.87 1.25
CA ILE A 289 -0.31 -11.71 -0.19
C ILE A 289 -1.49 -12.57 -0.67
N GLY A 290 -1.55 -13.82 -0.21
CA GLY A 290 -2.61 -14.75 -0.61
C GLY A 290 -4.02 -14.28 -0.26
N SER A 291 -4.23 -13.76 0.95
CA SER A 291 -5.55 -13.25 1.34
C SER A 291 -5.95 -11.99 0.56
N ALA A 292 -4.99 -11.13 0.23
CA ALA A 292 -5.25 -9.94 -0.57
C ALA A 292 -5.57 -10.30 -2.04
N VAL A 293 -4.83 -11.24 -2.64
CA VAL A 293 -5.12 -11.72 -4.00
C VAL A 293 -6.49 -12.38 -4.05
N ARG A 294 -6.76 -13.35 -3.15
CA ARG A 294 -8.04 -14.06 -3.10
C ARG A 294 -9.19 -13.09 -2.83
N GLY A 295 -9.00 -12.17 -1.88
CA GLY A 295 -10.01 -11.20 -1.49
C GLY A 295 -10.54 -10.40 -2.67
N LEU A 296 -9.67 -9.80 -3.49
CA LEU A 296 -10.13 -9.03 -4.64
C LEU A 296 -10.58 -9.90 -5.82
N ARG A 297 -9.92 -11.06 -6.04
CA ARG A 297 -10.27 -11.96 -7.15
C ARG A 297 -11.69 -12.50 -7.04
N GLU A 298 -12.11 -12.92 -5.85
CA GLU A 298 -13.37 -13.63 -5.62
C GLU A 298 -14.51 -12.71 -5.18
N PHE A 299 -14.19 -11.52 -4.70
CA PHE A 299 -15.16 -10.62 -4.12
C PHE A 299 -16.12 -10.05 -5.16
N GLN A 300 -17.42 -10.06 -4.80
CA GLN A 300 -18.48 -9.34 -5.51
C GLN A 300 -19.26 -8.49 -4.51
N ILE A 301 -19.63 -7.27 -4.92
CA ILE A 301 -20.53 -6.45 -4.12
C ILE A 301 -21.90 -7.11 -4.10
N PRO A 302 -22.45 -7.41 -2.91
CA PRO A 302 -23.79 -8.02 -2.79
C PRO A 302 -24.86 -7.22 -3.54
N GLU A 303 -25.79 -7.94 -4.18
CA GLU A 303 -26.86 -7.34 -4.99
C GLU A 303 -27.68 -6.32 -4.21
N GLU A 304 -28.02 -6.65 -2.96
CA GLU A 304 -28.75 -5.75 -2.06
C GLU A 304 -28.06 -4.40 -1.83
N LEU A 305 -26.72 -4.37 -1.84
CA LEU A 305 -25.96 -3.12 -1.71
C LEU A 305 -25.86 -2.40 -3.06
N ARG A 306 -25.79 -3.15 -4.16
CA ARG A 306 -25.82 -2.54 -5.50
C ARG A 306 -27.15 -1.86 -5.77
N GLU A 307 -28.26 -2.52 -5.43
CA GLU A 307 -29.59 -1.95 -5.59
C GLU A 307 -29.88 -0.82 -4.58
N GLY A 308 -29.49 -1.00 -3.30
CA GLY A 308 -29.81 -0.05 -2.24
C GLY A 308 -28.96 1.22 -2.24
N TYR A 309 -27.68 1.12 -2.67
CA TYR A 309 -26.74 2.25 -2.70
C TYR A 309 -26.37 2.70 -4.11
N GLY A 310 -26.73 1.97 -5.14
CA GLY A 310 -26.35 2.26 -6.52
C GLY A 310 -24.91 1.86 -6.87
N TYR A 311 -24.30 0.98 -6.10
CA TYR A 311 -22.93 0.56 -6.35
C TYR A 311 -22.82 -0.24 -7.65
N PRO A 312 -21.78 -0.01 -8.47
CA PRO A 312 -21.56 -0.77 -9.69
C PRO A 312 -21.10 -2.21 -9.37
N GLU A 313 -21.26 -3.11 -10.32
CA GLU A 313 -20.64 -4.43 -10.29
C GLU A 313 -19.13 -4.31 -10.55
N ILE A 314 -18.34 -5.20 -9.92
CA ILE A 314 -16.91 -5.30 -10.22
C ILE A 314 -16.72 -6.29 -11.37
N THR A 315 -16.46 -5.78 -12.57
CA THR A 315 -16.26 -6.61 -13.75
C THR A 315 -14.85 -7.23 -13.79
N VAL A 316 -14.67 -8.25 -14.64
CA VAL A 316 -13.32 -8.80 -14.93
C VAL A 316 -12.36 -7.73 -15.46
N LYS A 317 -12.87 -6.81 -16.29
CA LYS A 317 -12.09 -5.69 -16.81
C LYS A 317 -11.63 -4.74 -15.70
N ASP A 318 -12.49 -4.48 -14.72
CA ASP A 318 -12.15 -3.63 -13.59
C ASP A 318 -11.10 -4.28 -12.69
N ARG A 319 -11.19 -5.59 -12.44
CA ARG A 319 -10.15 -6.32 -11.72
C ARG A 319 -8.80 -6.24 -12.39
N ARG A 320 -8.72 -6.40 -13.72
CA ARG A 320 -7.47 -6.25 -14.47
C ARG A 320 -6.84 -4.87 -14.29
N LYS A 321 -7.66 -3.81 -14.32
CA LYS A 321 -7.19 -2.46 -14.05
C LYS A 321 -6.66 -2.33 -12.64
N ILE A 322 -7.46 -2.76 -11.65
CA ILE A 322 -7.17 -2.59 -10.22
C ILE A 322 -5.95 -3.41 -9.81
N PHE A 323 -5.81 -4.66 -10.27
CA PHE A 323 -4.69 -5.52 -9.92
C PHE A 323 -3.33 -5.03 -10.43
N GLY A 324 -3.28 -4.41 -11.62
CA GLY A 324 -1.97 -4.06 -12.17
C GLY A 324 -1.96 -2.96 -13.21
N GLN A 325 -2.95 -2.89 -14.11
CA GLN A 325 -2.87 -1.96 -15.25
C GLN A 325 -2.82 -0.47 -14.82
N ASN A 326 -3.54 -0.11 -13.76
CA ASN A 326 -3.56 1.27 -13.27
C ASN A 326 -2.19 1.67 -12.73
N LEU A 327 -1.58 0.83 -11.87
CA LEU A 327 -0.26 1.12 -11.33
C LEU A 327 0.82 1.05 -12.40
N ALA A 328 0.76 0.08 -13.33
CA ALA A 328 1.67 0.01 -14.46
C ALA A 328 1.67 1.29 -15.29
N ARG A 329 0.46 1.83 -15.58
CA ARG A 329 0.31 3.10 -16.28
C ARG A 329 0.92 4.27 -15.49
N LEU A 330 0.70 4.34 -14.18
CA LEU A 330 1.29 5.37 -13.32
C LEU A 330 2.82 5.34 -13.34
N LEU A 331 3.40 4.13 -13.32
CA LEU A 331 4.84 3.91 -13.31
C LEU A 331 5.47 3.98 -14.70
N GLY A 332 4.67 4.15 -15.77
CA GLY A 332 5.16 4.14 -17.14
C GLY A 332 5.74 2.78 -17.58
N MET A 333 5.21 1.68 -17.02
CA MET A 333 5.65 0.33 -17.35
C MET A 333 4.97 -0.18 -18.62
N ASP A 334 5.76 -0.80 -19.50
CA ASP A 334 5.23 -1.55 -20.66
C ASP A 334 4.75 -2.93 -20.19
N THR A 335 3.45 -3.09 -20.04
CA THR A 335 2.84 -4.37 -19.65
C THR A 335 2.81 -5.40 -20.76
N LYS A 336 3.02 -5.00 -22.03
CA LYS A 336 2.94 -5.91 -23.18
C LYS A 336 4.07 -6.93 -23.23
N ARG A 337 5.24 -6.60 -22.67
CA ARG A 337 6.40 -7.50 -22.65
C ARG A 337 6.28 -8.71 -21.72
N ARG A 338 5.33 -8.69 -20.77
CA ARG A 338 5.16 -9.77 -19.77
C ARG A 338 3.92 -10.65 -19.98
N LEU A 339 3.00 -10.24 -20.85
CA LEU A 339 1.86 -11.08 -21.24
C LEU A 339 2.25 -12.16 -22.26
N ASP A 340 3.46 -12.09 -22.80
CA ASP A 340 3.98 -13.02 -23.84
C ASP A 340 5.02 -14.02 -23.29
N MET A 341 5.27 -14.05 -21.97
CA MET A 341 6.13 -15.04 -21.30
C MET A 341 5.33 -15.99 -20.42
#